data_a20c3cba2383cb1c463641c72f047850
#
_entry.id   a20c3cba2383cb1c463641c72f047850
#
_cell.length_a   1.000
_cell.length_b   1.000
_cell.length_c   1.000
_cell.angle_alpha   90.00
_cell.angle_beta   90.00
_cell.angle_gamma   90.00
#
_symmetry.space_group_name_H-M   'P 1'
#
loop_
_entity.id
_entity.type
_entity.pdbx_description
1 polymer ?
#
loop_
_entity_poly.entity_id
_entity_poly.type
_entity_poly.pdbx_seq_one_letter_code
_entity_poly.pdbx_strand_id
1 'polypeptide(L)'
;QGVDPNIHKIDKPQITPIATNRDKSSEFLAAIQAAEVEAVQPVFVDYASDLSVGKMKQDIEVLYKQNTTNGLFSLYYVYDFGTTTDPAFGIASDYFDLLGTDTQSLQEIQREFYDLACSFGIHAGGERIYVTISGLAENMDKAVKLAEEYMQNVEGDDAVLAQLKANAMKARNDAKLNQNANFRALQQYTFYGPEAIRARTLTDEQLMALTSDELLARIRSLSDYEHYVMYYGPETEAKLSAALDAIHRTSQELK
;
A
#
# COMPACT_ATOMS: atom_id res chain seq x y z
N GLN A 1 14.91 -28.11 -20.50
CA GLN A 1 14.27 -28.78 -19.36
C GLN A 1 13.77 -30.13 -19.86
N GLY A 2 14.39 -31.21 -19.41
CA GLY A 2 14.00 -32.57 -19.73
C GLY A 2 12.83 -33.02 -18.86
N VAL A 3 11.97 -33.89 -19.42
CA VAL A 3 10.94 -34.57 -18.64
C VAL A 3 11.63 -35.64 -17.82
N ASP A 4 11.48 -35.63 -16.50
CA ASP A 4 11.99 -36.72 -15.63
C ASP A 4 11.18 -38.00 -15.94
N PRO A 5 11.82 -39.06 -16.47
CA PRO A 5 11.11 -40.29 -16.80
C PRO A 5 10.64 -41.07 -15.55
N ASN A 6 11.09 -40.68 -14.36
CA ASN A 6 10.75 -41.35 -13.09
C ASN A 6 9.58 -40.67 -12.35
N ILE A 7 8.92 -39.66 -12.93
CA ILE A 7 7.70 -39.12 -12.35
C ILE A 7 6.56 -40.15 -12.50
N HIS A 8 6.30 -40.90 -11.45
CA HIS A 8 5.10 -41.73 -11.39
C HIS A 8 3.88 -40.86 -11.27
N LYS A 9 3.00 -40.86 -12.28
CA LYS A 9 1.64 -40.29 -12.16
C LYS A 9 0.89 -41.12 -11.12
N ILE A 10 0.60 -40.49 -9.97
CA ILE A 10 -0.31 -41.07 -9.00
C ILE A 10 -1.73 -40.91 -9.57
N ASP A 11 -2.43 -42.02 -9.70
CA ASP A 11 -3.83 -42.00 -10.12
C ASP A 11 -4.65 -41.19 -9.10
N LYS A 12 -5.41 -40.23 -9.60
CA LYS A 12 -6.28 -39.44 -8.75
C LYS A 12 -7.32 -40.37 -8.11
N PRO A 13 -7.46 -40.39 -6.77
CA PRO A 13 -8.48 -41.20 -6.14
C PRO A 13 -9.87 -40.78 -6.65
N GLN A 14 -10.76 -41.75 -6.84
CA GLN A 14 -12.15 -41.46 -7.18
C GLN A 14 -12.78 -40.68 -6.02
N ILE A 15 -13.18 -39.44 -6.32
CA ILE A 15 -13.89 -38.61 -5.36
C ILE A 15 -15.36 -39.07 -5.38
N THR A 16 -15.82 -39.65 -4.32
CA THR A 16 -17.24 -39.92 -4.14
C THR A 16 -17.94 -38.60 -3.88
N PRO A 17 -18.91 -38.19 -4.73
CA PRO A 17 -19.63 -36.95 -4.49
C PRO A 17 -20.33 -36.98 -3.13
N ILE A 18 -20.05 -35.97 -2.29
CA ILE A 18 -20.79 -35.80 -1.03
C ILE A 18 -22.17 -35.25 -1.40
N ALA A 19 -23.24 -35.94 -0.97
CA ALA A 19 -24.58 -35.43 -1.13
C ALA A 19 -24.75 -34.14 -0.32
N THR A 20 -24.91 -33.02 -1.02
CA THR A 20 -25.16 -31.72 -0.40
C THR A 20 -26.67 -31.51 -0.28
N ASN A 21 -27.15 -31.39 0.96
CA ASN A 21 -28.57 -31.03 1.23
C ASN A 21 -28.74 -29.51 1.09
N ARG A 22 -28.69 -28.98 -0.12
CA ARG A 22 -28.82 -27.53 -0.37
C ARG A 22 -30.19 -26.96 -0.01
N ASP A 23 -31.22 -27.84 0.06
CA ASP A 23 -32.59 -27.46 0.33
C ASP A 23 -32.97 -27.59 1.83
N LYS A 24 -32.03 -28.01 2.69
CA LYS A 24 -32.26 -28.10 4.14
C LYS A 24 -31.59 -26.94 4.84
N SER A 25 -32.35 -26.12 5.51
CA SER A 25 -31.86 -25.13 6.47
C SER A 25 -32.07 -25.63 7.90
N SER A 26 -31.21 -25.24 8.83
CA SER A 26 -31.44 -25.49 10.26
C SER A 26 -32.59 -24.62 10.77
N GLU A 27 -33.26 -25.06 11.86
CA GLU A 27 -34.28 -24.24 12.54
C GLU A 27 -33.70 -22.88 12.99
N PHE A 28 -32.42 -22.85 13.38
CA PHE A 28 -31.70 -21.64 13.74
C PHE A 28 -31.61 -20.67 12.54
N LEU A 29 -31.20 -21.16 11.36
CA LEU A 29 -31.15 -20.33 10.16
C LEU A 29 -32.53 -19.84 9.74
N ALA A 30 -33.55 -20.70 9.82
CA ALA A 30 -34.92 -20.31 9.52
C ALA A 30 -35.44 -19.22 10.48
N ALA A 31 -35.11 -19.32 11.77
CA ALA A 31 -35.46 -18.31 12.77
C ALA A 31 -34.75 -16.96 12.49
N ILE A 32 -33.45 -16.97 12.10
CA ILE A 32 -32.73 -15.76 11.72
C ILE A 32 -33.33 -15.12 10.45
N GLN A 33 -33.68 -15.93 9.46
CA GLN A 33 -34.27 -15.43 8.21
C GLN A 33 -35.69 -14.88 8.40
N ALA A 34 -36.42 -15.38 9.39
CA ALA A 34 -37.76 -14.93 9.74
C ALA A 34 -37.76 -13.74 10.72
N ALA A 35 -36.62 -13.41 11.33
CA ALA A 35 -36.51 -12.27 12.24
C ALA A 35 -36.72 -10.96 11.48
N GLU A 36 -37.65 -10.14 11.95
CA GLU A 36 -37.78 -8.75 11.47
C GLU A 36 -36.59 -7.95 11.97
N VAL A 37 -35.78 -7.44 11.05
CA VAL A 37 -34.63 -6.59 11.34
C VAL A 37 -34.92 -5.21 10.78
N GLU A 38 -34.72 -4.18 11.59
CA GLU A 38 -34.81 -2.81 11.14
C GLU A 38 -33.76 -2.56 10.04
N ALA A 39 -34.18 -2.00 8.92
CA ALA A 39 -33.29 -1.74 7.79
C ALA A 39 -32.22 -0.72 8.19
N VAL A 40 -30.96 -1.10 8.05
CA VAL A 40 -29.83 -0.19 8.27
C VAL A 40 -29.92 0.95 7.26
N GLN A 41 -30.05 2.18 7.76
CA GLN A 41 -30.07 3.37 6.92
C GLN A 41 -28.63 3.74 6.55
N PRO A 42 -28.34 4.06 5.27
CA PRO A 42 -27.03 4.52 4.88
C PRO A 42 -26.72 5.88 5.53
N VAL A 43 -25.53 6.00 6.10
CA VAL A 43 -25.00 7.27 6.59
C VAL A 43 -24.06 7.81 5.54
N PHE A 44 -24.42 8.92 4.92
CA PHE A 44 -23.57 9.59 3.93
C PHE A 44 -22.62 10.55 4.64
N VAL A 45 -21.35 10.55 4.20
CA VAL A 45 -20.36 11.51 4.69
C VAL A 45 -20.62 12.86 4.05
N ASP A 46 -20.78 13.88 4.87
CA ASP A 46 -20.76 15.28 4.45
C ASP A 46 -19.38 15.87 4.72
N TYR A 47 -18.58 16.03 3.68
CA TYR A 47 -17.20 16.50 3.79
C TYR A 47 -17.09 17.89 4.41
N ALA A 48 -18.12 18.74 4.31
CA ALA A 48 -18.08 20.07 4.87
C ALA A 48 -18.28 20.08 6.40
N SER A 49 -19.04 19.12 6.94
CA SER A 49 -19.34 19.04 8.38
C SER A 49 -18.61 17.91 9.09
N ASP A 50 -18.23 16.86 8.36
CA ASP A 50 -17.61 15.66 8.94
C ASP A 50 -16.08 15.71 9.02
N LEU A 51 -15.45 16.60 8.26
CA LEU A 51 -14.01 16.82 8.25
C LEU A 51 -13.68 18.24 8.71
N SER A 52 -12.56 18.40 9.42
CA SER A 52 -11.91 19.69 9.54
C SER A 52 -10.65 19.75 8.68
N VAL A 53 -10.34 20.94 8.21
CA VAL A 53 -9.16 21.22 7.40
C VAL A 53 -8.28 22.16 8.19
N GLY A 54 -7.21 21.64 8.74
CA GLY A 54 -6.20 22.40 9.48
C GLY A 54 -4.92 22.55 8.68
N LYS A 55 -3.91 23.10 9.31
CA LYS A 55 -2.55 23.22 8.77
C LYS A 55 -1.52 22.85 9.81
N MET A 56 -0.43 22.29 9.36
CA MET A 56 0.80 22.12 10.11
C MET A 56 1.92 22.98 9.49
N LYS A 57 3.17 22.81 9.93
CA LYS A 57 4.32 23.56 9.43
C LYS A 57 4.35 23.61 7.89
N GLN A 58 4.92 24.68 7.34
CA GLN A 58 5.05 24.91 5.90
C GLN A 58 3.70 24.94 5.15
N ASP A 59 2.62 25.29 5.85
CA ASP A 59 1.26 25.34 5.30
C ASP A 59 0.73 23.98 4.78
N ILE A 60 1.36 22.85 5.15
CA ILE A 60 0.89 21.51 4.79
C ILE A 60 -0.54 21.33 5.34
N GLU A 61 -1.46 21.01 4.45
CA GLU A 61 -2.87 20.81 4.78
C GLU A 61 -3.08 19.51 5.57
N VAL A 62 -3.93 19.55 6.58
CA VAL A 62 -4.31 18.39 7.40
C VAL A 62 -5.82 18.19 7.32
N LEU A 63 -6.23 17.12 6.65
CA LEU A 63 -7.61 16.64 6.64
C LEU A 63 -7.83 15.77 7.87
N TYR A 64 -8.57 16.30 8.82
CA TYR A 64 -8.73 15.71 10.14
C TYR A 64 -10.16 15.24 10.41
N LYS A 65 -10.28 14.03 10.98
CA LYS A 65 -11.51 13.51 11.58
C LYS A 65 -11.19 12.82 12.89
N GLN A 66 -11.86 13.19 13.96
CA GLN A 66 -11.68 12.52 15.25
C GLN A 66 -12.37 11.15 15.26
N ASN A 67 -11.63 10.12 15.69
CA ASN A 67 -12.17 8.80 16.01
C ASN A 67 -12.66 8.80 17.46
N THR A 68 -13.96 8.71 17.65
CA THR A 68 -14.60 8.66 18.99
C THR A 68 -15.03 7.25 19.39
N THR A 69 -14.76 6.23 18.56
CA THR A 69 -15.26 4.87 18.75
C THR A 69 -14.25 3.91 19.37
N ASN A 70 -12.97 4.13 19.10
CA ASN A 70 -11.89 3.27 19.62
C ASN A 70 -10.55 4.03 19.67
N GLY A 71 -9.50 3.38 20.18
CA GLY A 71 -8.15 3.94 20.32
C GLY A 71 -7.24 3.74 19.12
N LEU A 72 -7.78 3.51 17.93
CA LEU A 72 -6.98 3.32 16.72
C LEU A 72 -6.84 4.61 15.93
N PHE A 73 -5.69 4.76 15.26
CA PHE A 73 -5.45 5.83 14.31
C PHE A 73 -5.08 5.32 12.93
N SER A 74 -5.32 6.15 11.93
CA SER A 74 -4.81 6.05 10.57
C SER A 74 -4.28 7.41 10.15
N LEU A 75 -3.05 7.45 9.74
CA LEU A 75 -2.33 8.64 9.25
C LEU A 75 -1.82 8.36 7.85
N TYR A 76 -2.02 9.30 6.94
CA TYR A 76 -1.54 9.23 5.57
C TYR A 76 -0.82 10.51 5.20
N TYR A 77 0.36 10.40 4.59
CA TYR A 77 0.91 11.46 3.76
C TYR A 77 0.54 11.15 2.32
N VAL A 78 -0.11 12.10 1.66
CA VAL A 78 -0.67 11.90 0.32
C VAL A 78 -0.02 12.88 -0.64
N TYR A 79 0.64 12.33 -1.63
CA TYR A 79 1.32 13.07 -2.69
C TYR A 79 0.49 13.00 -3.97
N ASP A 80 0.19 14.15 -4.60
CA ASP A 80 -0.64 14.23 -5.81
C ASP A 80 0.15 13.91 -7.10
N PHE A 81 1.01 12.90 -7.03
CA PHE A 81 1.65 12.26 -8.17
C PHE A 81 1.86 10.77 -7.88
N GLY A 82 2.07 9.97 -8.92
CA GLY A 82 2.21 8.53 -8.78
C GLY A 82 2.90 7.89 -9.97
N THR A 83 2.65 6.61 -10.18
CA THR A 83 3.29 5.83 -11.26
C THR A 83 2.90 6.29 -12.66
N THR A 84 1.85 7.09 -12.81
CA THR A 84 1.52 7.75 -14.08
C THR A 84 2.51 8.85 -14.42
N THR A 85 3.07 9.52 -13.42
CA THR A 85 4.09 10.56 -13.57
C THR A 85 5.50 9.97 -13.64
N ASP A 86 5.82 9.04 -12.73
CA ASP A 86 7.08 8.31 -12.71
C ASP A 86 6.82 6.81 -12.41
N PRO A 87 6.81 5.96 -13.44
CA PRO A 87 6.55 4.52 -13.27
C PRO A 87 7.55 3.80 -12.35
N ALA A 88 8.74 4.36 -12.14
CA ALA A 88 9.76 3.76 -11.28
C ALA A 88 9.39 3.83 -9.79
N PHE A 89 8.46 4.72 -9.37
CA PHE A 89 7.97 4.73 -7.99
C PHE A 89 7.28 3.41 -7.58
N GLY A 90 6.60 2.71 -8.51
CA GLY A 90 6.05 1.40 -8.22
C GLY A 90 7.14 0.39 -7.85
N ILE A 91 8.21 0.35 -8.62
CA ILE A 91 9.36 -0.52 -8.33
C ILE A 91 10.11 -0.06 -7.07
N ALA A 92 10.21 1.26 -6.84
CA ALA A 92 10.84 1.80 -5.62
C ALA A 92 10.07 1.40 -4.35
N SER A 93 8.74 1.46 -4.37
CA SER A 93 7.88 1.00 -3.28
C SER A 93 8.04 -0.50 -3.01
N ASP A 94 7.94 -1.32 -4.06
CA ASP A 94 8.12 -2.78 -3.96
C ASP A 94 9.51 -3.16 -3.45
N TYR A 95 10.55 -2.40 -3.86
CA TYR A 95 11.92 -2.63 -3.43
C TYR A 95 12.15 -2.22 -1.98
N PHE A 96 11.63 -1.06 -1.57
CA PHE A 96 11.69 -0.58 -0.20
C PHE A 96 11.13 -1.59 0.81
N ASP A 97 10.01 -2.23 0.48
CA ASP A 97 9.34 -3.22 1.33
C ASP A 97 10.19 -4.50 1.59
N LEU A 98 11.32 -4.66 0.89
CA LEU A 98 12.20 -5.82 1.01
C LEU A 98 13.52 -5.52 1.75
N LEU A 99 13.72 -4.27 2.18
CA LEU A 99 15.01 -3.79 2.68
C LEU A 99 14.99 -3.51 4.19
N GLY A 100 16.19 -3.51 4.77
CA GLY A 100 16.45 -2.97 6.10
C GLY A 100 17.17 -1.63 6.04
N THR A 101 17.84 -1.29 7.13
CA THR A 101 18.77 -0.15 7.23
C THR A 101 20.20 -0.68 7.44
N ASP A 102 21.16 0.21 7.55
CA ASP A 102 22.54 -0.11 7.92
C ASP A 102 22.68 -0.75 9.32
N THR A 103 21.73 -0.47 10.21
CA THR A 103 21.76 -0.90 11.62
C THR A 103 20.73 -1.96 11.97
N GLN A 104 19.68 -2.13 11.15
CA GLN A 104 18.56 -3.03 11.44
C GLN A 104 18.15 -3.81 10.19
N SER A 105 17.94 -5.11 10.36
CA SER A 105 17.32 -5.94 9.34
C SER A 105 15.83 -5.58 9.17
N LEU A 106 15.27 -5.91 8.01
CA LEU A 106 13.83 -5.77 7.77
C LEU A 106 12.98 -6.45 8.86
N GLN A 107 13.40 -7.62 9.34
CA GLN A 107 12.68 -8.36 10.38
C GLN A 107 12.69 -7.62 11.73
N GLU A 108 13.78 -6.96 12.07
CA GLU A 108 13.86 -6.14 13.30
C GLU A 108 12.95 -4.93 13.21
N ILE A 109 12.94 -4.21 12.08
CA ILE A 109 12.04 -3.07 11.84
C ILE A 109 10.57 -3.52 11.89
N GLN A 110 10.22 -4.62 11.23
CA GLN A 110 8.87 -5.18 11.27
C GLN A 110 8.45 -5.57 12.69
N ARG A 111 9.38 -6.11 13.49
CA ARG A 111 9.14 -6.45 14.89
C ARG A 111 8.89 -5.20 15.73
N GLU A 112 9.64 -4.11 15.51
CA GLU A 112 9.42 -2.86 16.24
C GLU A 112 8.02 -2.29 15.95
N PHE A 113 7.57 -2.28 14.69
CA PHE A 113 6.20 -1.89 14.35
C PHE A 113 5.17 -2.81 15.01
N TYR A 114 5.42 -4.12 15.04
CA TYR A 114 4.55 -5.09 15.70
C TYR A 114 4.46 -4.85 17.21
N ASP A 115 5.59 -4.60 17.88
CA ASP A 115 5.66 -4.33 19.33
C ASP A 115 4.93 -3.01 19.69
N LEU A 116 4.88 -2.06 18.75
CA LEU A 116 4.07 -0.84 18.86
C LEU A 116 2.57 -1.08 18.54
N ALA A 117 2.19 -2.27 18.12
CA ALA A 117 0.87 -2.55 17.53
C ALA A 117 0.50 -1.55 16.44
N CYS A 118 1.47 -1.21 15.60
CA CYS A 118 1.35 -0.31 14.47
C CYS A 118 1.81 -0.99 13.18
N SER A 119 1.42 -0.41 12.06
CA SER A 119 1.86 -0.79 10.72
C SER A 119 2.27 0.46 9.93
N PHE A 120 3.18 0.25 9.01
CA PHE A 120 3.69 1.27 8.10
C PHE A 120 3.81 0.70 6.69
N GLY A 121 3.63 1.52 5.68
CA GLY A 121 3.83 1.14 4.28
C GLY A 121 3.84 2.34 3.35
N ILE A 122 4.49 2.17 2.21
CA ILE A 122 4.48 3.12 1.09
C ILE A 122 3.73 2.45 -0.06
N HIS A 123 2.76 3.14 -0.64
CA HIS A 123 1.97 2.62 -1.74
C HIS A 123 1.96 3.62 -2.91
N ALA A 124 2.60 3.24 -4.00
CA ALA A 124 2.63 4.04 -5.23
C ALA A 124 1.46 3.65 -6.14
N GLY A 125 0.37 4.39 -6.08
CA GLY A 125 -0.77 4.27 -7.00
C GLY A 125 -0.50 4.98 -8.33
N GLY A 126 -1.49 4.94 -9.24
CA GLY A 126 -1.39 5.60 -10.55
C GLY A 126 -1.21 7.11 -10.43
N GLU A 127 -2.11 7.75 -9.73
CA GLU A 127 -2.20 9.21 -9.62
C GLU A 127 -1.63 9.75 -8.29
N ARG A 128 -1.43 8.88 -7.29
CA ARG A 128 -1.02 9.29 -5.93
C ARG A 128 -0.08 8.29 -5.30
N ILE A 129 0.81 8.81 -4.46
CA ILE A 129 1.61 8.02 -3.53
C ILE A 129 1.05 8.23 -2.12
N TYR A 130 0.93 7.15 -1.38
CA TYR A 130 0.48 7.14 0.00
C TYR A 130 1.59 6.59 0.88
N VAL A 131 1.99 7.35 1.89
CA VAL A 131 2.73 6.85 3.04
C VAL A 131 1.72 6.65 4.15
N THR A 132 1.58 5.42 4.64
CA THR A 132 0.52 5.04 5.58
C THR A 132 1.11 4.59 6.89
N ILE A 133 0.59 5.11 8.00
CA ILE A 133 0.94 4.69 9.36
C ILE A 133 -0.37 4.49 10.12
N SER A 134 -0.56 3.34 10.73
CA SER A 134 -1.81 3.06 11.47
C SER A 134 -1.58 2.11 12.63
N GLY A 135 -2.46 2.15 13.64
CA GLY A 135 -2.39 1.26 14.79
C GLY A 135 -2.94 1.88 16.06
N LEU A 136 -2.34 1.55 17.21
CA LEU A 136 -2.72 2.10 18.51
C LEU A 136 -2.25 3.55 18.63
N ALA A 137 -3.20 4.45 18.91
CA ALA A 137 -2.93 5.90 18.96
C ALA A 137 -1.92 6.30 20.06
N GLU A 138 -1.86 5.58 21.15
CA GLU A 138 -0.88 5.82 22.22
C GLU A 138 0.58 5.63 21.76
N ASN A 139 0.79 4.91 20.67
CA ASN A 139 2.11 4.65 20.06
C ASN A 139 2.35 5.46 18.79
N MET A 140 1.42 6.33 18.36
CA MET A 140 1.49 7.06 17.11
C MET A 140 2.82 7.80 16.93
N ASP A 141 3.25 8.59 17.92
CA ASP A 141 4.47 9.39 17.82
C ASP A 141 5.71 8.52 17.59
N LYS A 142 5.77 7.36 18.27
CA LYS A 142 6.87 6.40 18.10
C LYS A 142 6.84 5.75 16.73
N ALA A 143 5.64 5.36 16.26
CA ALA A 143 5.48 4.74 14.95
C ALA A 143 5.80 5.70 13.81
N VAL A 144 5.37 6.97 13.91
CA VAL A 144 5.72 8.02 12.95
C VAL A 144 7.23 8.24 12.91
N LYS A 145 7.86 8.38 14.08
CA LYS A 145 9.32 8.55 14.16
C LYS A 145 10.08 7.38 13.54
N LEU A 146 9.67 6.14 13.85
CA LEU A 146 10.27 4.93 13.29
C LEU A 146 10.11 4.88 11.76
N ALA A 147 8.93 5.21 11.24
CA ALA A 147 8.67 5.26 9.80
C ALA A 147 9.57 6.29 9.09
N GLU A 148 9.67 7.50 9.63
CA GLU A 148 10.51 8.58 9.10
C GLU A 148 12.00 8.21 9.13
N GLU A 149 12.47 7.59 10.22
CA GLU A 149 13.84 7.12 10.33
C GLU A 149 14.13 5.99 9.34
N TYR A 150 13.20 5.05 9.18
CA TYR A 150 13.33 3.95 8.22
C TYR A 150 13.40 4.46 6.78
N MET A 151 12.50 5.36 6.37
CA MET A 151 12.51 5.95 5.03
C MET A 151 13.82 6.65 4.68
N GLN A 152 14.44 7.32 5.64
CA GLN A 152 15.69 8.05 5.43
C GLN A 152 16.92 7.14 5.42
N ASN A 153 16.94 6.10 6.26
CA ASN A 153 18.11 5.28 6.51
C ASN A 153 18.06 3.92 5.82
N VAL A 154 17.05 3.67 4.98
CA VAL A 154 16.95 2.42 4.21
C VAL A 154 18.21 2.19 3.38
N GLU A 155 18.74 0.97 3.41
CA GLU A 155 19.94 0.58 2.66
C GLU A 155 19.62 -0.37 1.53
N GLY A 156 20.30 -0.16 0.40
CA GLY A 156 20.10 -0.97 -0.80
C GLY A 156 20.79 -2.33 -0.74
N ASP A 157 20.16 -3.30 -1.39
CA ASP A 157 20.71 -4.63 -1.63
C ASP A 157 20.55 -5.01 -3.11
N ASP A 158 21.67 -5.03 -3.84
CA ASP A 158 21.66 -5.32 -5.27
C ASP A 158 21.19 -6.74 -5.60
N ALA A 159 21.35 -7.70 -4.68
CA ALA A 159 20.86 -9.06 -4.87
C ALA A 159 19.33 -9.10 -4.76
N VAL A 160 18.78 -8.38 -3.80
CA VAL A 160 17.32 -8.21 -3.65
C VAL A 160 16.75 -7.48 -4.88
N LEU A 161 17.40 -6.42 -5.35
CA LEU A 161 16.97 -5.69 -6.56
C LEU A 161 17.02 -6.61 -7.81
N ALA A 162 18.07 -7.38 -7.97
CA ALA A 162 18.18 -8.33 -9.09
C ALA A 162 17.04 -9.38 -9.06
N GLN A 163 16.69 -9.88 -7.88
CA GLN A 163 15.59 -10.83 -7.71
C GLN A 163 14.23 -10.17 -8.00
N LEU A 164 14.01 -8.93 -7.52
CA LEU A 164 12.80 -8.17 -7.80
C LEU A 164 12.60 -7.96 -9.31
N LYS A 165 13.64 -7.53 -10.02
CA LYS A 165 13.62 -7.38 -11.48
C LYS A 165 13.31 -8.69 -12.20
N ALA A 166 13.95 -9.78 -11.79
CA ALA A 166 13.70 -11.11 -12.37
C ALA A 166 12.24 -11.55 -12.16
N ASN A 167 11.68 -11.32 -10.98
CA ASN A 167 10.28 -11.58 -10.68
C ASN A 167 9.33 -10.72 -11.53
N ALA A 168 9.62 -9.44 -11.68
CA ALA A 168 8.85 -8.53 -12.53
C ALA A 168 8.88 -8.95 -14.00
N MET A 169 10.04 -9.33 -14.53
CA MET A 169 10.18 -9.86 -15.89
C MET A 169 9.40 -11.17 -16.09
N LYS A 170 9.46 -12.07 -15.10
CA LYS A 170 8.66 -13.29 -15.10
C LYS A 170 7.17 -12.99 -15.11
N ALA A 171 6.70 -12.10 -14.24
CA ALA A 171 5.30 -11.70 -14.17
C ALA A 171 4.80 -11.10 -15.51
N ARG A 172 5.60 -10.27 -16.18
CA ARG A 172 5.29 -9.73 -17.51
C ARG A 172 5.15 -10.84 -18.56
N ASN A 173 6.01 -11.86 -18.53
CA ASN A 173 5.93 -12.98 -19.45
C ASN A 173 4.72 -13.88 -19.17
N ASP A 174 4.44 -14.15 -17.90
CA ASP A 174 3.26 -14.93 -17.49
C ASP A 174 1.96 -14.20 -17.85
N ALA A 175 1.92 -12.86 -17.72
CA ALA A 175 0.78 -12.04 -18.11
C ALA A 175 0.43 -12.17 -19.62
N LYS A 176 1.42 -12.34 -20.51
CA LYS A 176 1.20 -12.56 -21.94
C LYS A 176 0.43 -13.85 -22.24
N LEU A 177 0.48 -14.82 -21.35
CA LEU A 177 -0.23 -16.10 -21.45
C LEU A 177 -1.61 -16.07 -20.75
N ASN A 178 -1.94 -15.00 -20.06
CA ASN A 178 -3.19 -14.86 -19.32
C ASN A 178 -4.24 -14.10 -20.13
N GLN A 179 -5.38 -14.75 -20.41
CA GLN A 179 -6.45 -14.19 -21.23
C GLN A 179 -7.01 -12.88 -20.64
N ASN A 180 -7.22 -12.82 -19.31
CA ASN A 180 -7.77 -11.63 -18.66
C ASN A 180 -6.78 -10.47 -18.66
N ALA A 181 -5.47 -10.74 -18.49
CA ALA A 181 -4.43 -9.72 -18.59
C ALA A 181 -4.38 -9.14 -20.02
N ASN A 182 -4.43 -9.99 -21.04
CA ASN A 182 -4.45 -9.58 -22.43
C ASN A 182 -5.71 -8.75 -22.76
N PHE A 183 -6.88 -9.15 -22.25
CA PHE A 183 -8.10 -8.38 -22.43
C PHE A 183 -8.04 -7.00 -21.78
N ARG A 184 -7.51 -6.91 -20.54
CA ARG A 184 -7.29 -5.62 -19.86
C ARG A 184 -6.31 -4.74 -20.62
N ALA A 185 -5.22 -5.31 -21.14
CA ALA A 185 -4.25 -4.57 -21.96
C ALA A 185 -4.91 -4.02 -23.24
N LEU A 186 -5.77 -4.79 -23.90
CA LEU A 186 -6.54 -4.35 -25.06
C LEU A 186 -7.50 -3.21 -24.71
N GLN A 187 -8.20 -3.30 -23.57
CA GLN A 187 -9.07 -2.22 -23.08
C GLN A 187 -8.28 -0.94 -22.83
N GLN A 188 -7.13 -1.03 -22.14
CA GLN A 188 -6.26 0.12 -21.88
C GLN A 188 -5.77 0.76 -23.18
N TYR A 189 -5.35 -0.07 -24.14
CA TYR A 189 -4.96 0.41 -25.46
C TYR A 189 -6.09 1.11 -26.20
N THR A 190 -7.31 0.55 -26.12
CA THR A 190 -8.49 1.10 -26.81
C THR A 190 -8.91 2.45 -26.20
N PHE A 191 -8.86 2.58 -24.88
CA PHE A 191 -9.31 3.81 -24.20
C PHE A 191 -8.27 4.92 -24.21
N TYR A 192 -6.98 4.59 -24.07
CA TYR A 192 -5.94 5.57 -23.82
C TYR A 192 -4.88 5.68 -24.93
N GLY A 193 -4.87 4.72 -25.87
CA GLY A 193 -3.90 4.67 -26.96
C GLY A 193 -2.50 4.23 -26.53
N PRO A 194 -1.57 4.05 -27.49
CA PRO A 194 -0.24 3.52 -27.22
C PRO A 194 0.65 4.48 -26.43
N GLU A 195 0.51 5.79 -26.62
CA GLU A 195 1.37 6.79 -25.96
C GLU A 195 1.14 6.84 -24.45
N ALA A 196 -0.12 6.77 -24.02
CA ALA A 196 -0.45 6.75 -22.60
C ALA A 196 0.10 5.48 -21.90
N ILE A 197 0.08 4.34 -22.59
CA ILE A 197 0.66 3.09 -22.07
C ILE A 197 2.18 3.22 -21.94
N ARG A 198 2.85 3.76 -22.97
CA ARG A 198 4.31 3.96 -22.94
C ARG A 198 4.75 4.92 -21.83
N ALA A 199 3.99 5.99 -21.61
CA ALA A 199 4.29 6.94 -20.56
C ALA A 199 4.14 6.35 -19.14
N ARG A 200 3.26 5.37 -18.97
CA ARG A 200 2.89 4.77 -17.66
C ARG A 200 3.60 3.46 -17.34
N THR A 201 4.43 2.95 -18.25
CA THR A 201 5.05 1.63 -18.09
C THR A 201 6.52 1.69 -18.46
N LEU A 202 7.38 1.23 -17.55
CA LEU A 202 8.80 1.04 -17.87
C LEU A 202 8.95 -0.04 -18.95
N THR A 203 9.80 0.20 -19.95
CA THR A 203 10.23 -0.88 -20.86
C THR A 203 11.05 -1.91 -20.09
N ASP A 204 11.30 -3.08 -20.70
CA ASP A 204 12.13 -4.10 -20.08
C ASP A 204 13.57 -3.59 -19.88
N GLU A 205 14.10 -2.81 -20.84
CA GLU A 205 15.41 -2.18 -20.75
C GLU A 205 15.47 -1.14 -19.62
N GLN A 206 14.45 -0.28 -19.50
CA GLN A 206 14.36 0.71 -18.44
C GLN A 206 14.28 0.03 -17.06
N LEU A 207 13.44 -1.01 -16.91
CA LEU A 207 13.34 -1.76 -15.67
C LEU A 207 14.69 -2.39 -15.29
N MET A 208 15.38 -3.00 -16.26
CA MET A 208 16.67 -3.64 -16.01
C MET A 208 17.80 -2.65 -15.71
N ALA A 209 17.70 -1.42 -16.23
CA ALA A 209 18.69 -0.36 -16.01
C ALA A 209 18.57 0.34 -14.64
N LEU A 210 17.41 0.26 -13.96
CA LEU A 210 17.22 0.88 -12.64
C LEU A 210 18.30 0.43 -11.65
N THR A 211 18.81 1.35 -10.87
CA THR A 211 19.78 1.07 -9.80
C THR A 211 19.13 1.18 -8.42
N SER A 212 19.75 0.57 -7.43
CA SER A 212 19.33 0.67 -6.03
C SER A 212 19.27 2.13 -5.58
N ASP A 213 20.32 2.90 -5.86
CA ASP A 213 20.41 4.31 -5.48
C ASP A 213 19.29 5.15 -6.11
N GLU A 214 18.97 4.95 -7.39
CA GLU A 214 17.88 5.66 -8.08
C GLU A 214 16.51 5.37 -7.45
N LEU A 215 16.26 4.13 -7.04
CA LEU A 215 15.00 3.74 -6.40
C LEU A 215 14.89 4.32 -4.99
N LEU A 216 15.94 4.21 -4.19
CA LEU A 216 15.95 4.75 -2.83
C LEU A 216 15.96 6.28 -2.79
N ALA A 217 16.60 6.93 -3.76
CA ALA A 217 16.52 8.37 -3.90
C ALA A 217 15.06 8.85 -4.09
N ARG A 218 14.22 8.10 -4.81
CA ARG A 218 12.79 8.40 -4.94
C ARG A 218 12.06 8.36 -3.61
N ILE A 219 12.28 7.31 -2.82
CA ILE A 219 11.66 7.17 -1.49
C ILE A 219 12.10 8.30 -0.57
N ARG A 220 13.41 8.58 -0.50
CA ARG A 220 13.97 9.65 0.35
C ARG A 220 13.48 11.03 -0.10
N SER A 221 13.31 11.24 -1.40
CA SER A 221 12.85 12.53 -1.95
C SER A 221 11.38 12.84 -1.66
N LEU A 222 10.58 11.90 -1.13
CA LEU A 222 9.20 12.20 -0.73
C LEU A 222 9.14 13.34 0.29
N SER A 223 10.15 13.51 1.13
CA SER A 223 10.26 14.65 2.04
C SER A 223 10.40 16.02 1.35
N ASP A 224 10.69 16.05 0.06
CA ASP A 224 10.88 17.26 -0.73
C ASP A 224 9.61 17.74 -1.47
N TYR A 225 8.57 16.92 -1.53
CA TYR A 225 7.39 17.20 -2.32
C TYR A 225 6.23 17.75 -1.51
N GLU A 226 5.44 18.64 -2.14
CA GLU A 226 4.16 19.06 -1.61
C GLU A 226 3.25 17.85 -1.40
N HIS A 227 2.58 17.83 -0.26
CA HIS A 227 1.66 16.77 0.11
C HIS A 227 0.65 17.30 1.13
N TYR A 228 -0.37 16.52 1.40
CA TYR A 228 -1.28 16.78 2.50
C TYR A 228 -1.36 15.58 3.43
N VAL A 229 -1.79 15.82 4.65
CA VAL A 229 -1.95 14.79 5.67
C VAL A 229 -3.43 14.44 5.80
N MET A 230 -3.74 13.16 5.88
CA MET A 230 -5.07 12.71 6.29
C MET A 230 -4.95 11.98 7.62
N TYR A 231 -5.81 12.32 8.56
CA TYR A 231 -5.84 11.69 9.86
C TYR A 231 -7.24 11.29 10.30
N TYR A 232 -7.37 10.06 10.76
CA TYR A 232 -8.50 9.56 11.50
C TYR A 232 -7.99 8.88 12.77
N GLY A 233 -8.27 9.45 13.93
CA GLY A 233 -7.78 8.91 15.20
C GLY A 233 -8.32 9.68 16.41
N PRO A 234 -8.07 9.21 17.64
CA PRO A 234 -8.64 9.78 18.86
C PRO A 234 -7.99 11.11 19.31
N GLU A 235 -6.77 11.43 18.83
CA GLU A 235 -6.10 12.66 19.24
C GLU A 235 -6.83 13.89 18.72
N THR A 236 -6.73 14.99 19.46
CA THR A 236 -7.26 16.28 18.99
C THR A 236 -6.40 16.85 17.86
N GLU A 237 -7.01 17.66 16.99
CA GLU A 237 -6.32 18.30 15.87
C GLU A 237 -5.08 19.10 16.32
N ALA A 238 -5.19 19.85 17.41
CA ALA A 238 -4.08 20.65 17.95
C ALA A 238 -2.91 19.77 18.42
N LYS A 239 -3.20 18.65 19.09
CA LYS A 239 -2.16 17.69 19.51
C LYS A 239 -1.51 17.01 18.31
N LEU A 240 -2.31 16.59 17.33
CA LEU A 240 -1.82 15.98 16.10
C LEU A 240 -0.86 16.92 15.37
N SER A 241 -1.27 18.16 15.10
CA SER A 241 -0.45 19.15 14.40
C SER A 241 0.86 19.42 15.16
N ALA A 242 0.80 19.59 16.47
CA ALA A 242 2.01 19.79 17.27
C ALA A 242 2.96 18.58 17.25
N ALA A 243 2.44 17.35 17.30
CA ALA A 243 3.24 16.13 17.20
C ALA A 243 3.90 16.00 15.83
N LEU A 244 3.13 16.22 14.75
CA LEU A 244 3.65 16.15 13.38
C LEU A 244 4.66 17.27 13.09
N ASP A 245 4.42 18.50 13.57
CA ASP A 245 5.38 19.61 13.45
C ASP A 245 6.75 19.27 14.05
N ALA A 246 6.78 18.47 15.11
CA ALA A 246 8.00 18.06 15.78
C ALA A 246 8.70 16.87 15.10
N ILE A 247 7.96 15.95 14.51
CA ILE A 247 8.48 14.65 14.06
C ILE A 247 8.60 14.57 12.54
N HIS A 248 7.58 15.03 11.79
CA HIS A 248 7.54 14.89 10.34
C HIS A 248 8.67 15.64 9.65
N ARG A 249 9.40 14.95 8.78
CA ARG A 249 10.57 15.49 8.09
C ARG A 249 10.19 16.02 6.72
N THR A 250 10.52 17.28 6.49
CA THR A 250 10.30 17.95 5.21
C THR A 250 11.52 18.80 4.87
N SER A 251 11.78 19.00 3.58
CA SER A 251 12.74 20.00 3.10
C SER A 251 12.30 21.41 3.48
N GLN A 252 13.21 22.38 3.42
CA GLN A 252 12.88 23.80 3.71
C GLN A 252 11.90 24.38 2.70
N GLU A 253 12.01 23.98 1.44
CA GLU A 253 11.10 24.35 0.36
C GLU A 253 10.58 23.08 -0.27
N LEU A 254 9.26 22.95 -0.35
CA LEU A 254 8.57 21.83 -1.00
C LEU A 254 8.42 22.11 -2.50
N LYS A 255 8.47 21.06 -3.30
CA LYS A 255 8.37 21.10 -4.78
C LYS A 255 6.96 20.78 -5.24
#